data_ffaa3480dd97989e3730c6b6306a5b52
#
_entry.id   ffaa3480dd97989e3730c6b6306a5b52
#
_cell.length_a   1.000
_cell.length_b   1.000
_cell.length_c   1.000
_cell.angle_alpha   90.00
_cell.angle_beta   90.00
_cell.angle_gamma   90.00
#
_symmetry.space_group_name_H-M   'P 1'
#
loop_
_entity.id
_entity.type
_entity.pdbx_description
1 polymer ?
#
loop_
_entity_poly.entity_id
_entity_poly.type
_entity_poly.pdbx_seq_one_letter_code
_entity_poly.pdbx_strand_id
1 'polypeptide(L)'
;MSEGGSTMVPMAHVIKALTPDTFPAWLALADKHNGVWGGCYCSYFHGDTDATVKDDYDRATFKRRLVEEGVAHAALVFDGEHAIAWCEYGSPAELPGIYHRKQYDAGETRPAPWRITCFFVDRDHRRSGVAREALDGALALIAQAGGGEVVSFPNELPEGKRTSSSFLHNGTRAMFEKAGFTFERHIGKSKTVMRITVAPAA
;
A
#
# COMPACT_ATOMS: atom_id res chain seq x y z
N MET A 1 -9.83 -37.74 -32.45
CA MET A 1 -9.14 -37.48 -31.17
C MET A 1 -9.34 -35.99 -30.87
N SER A 2 -10.25 -35.71 -29.98
CA SER A 2 -10.62 -34.31 -29.63
C SER A 2 -9.84 -33.94 -28.37
N GLU A 3 -8.86 -33.05 -28.50
CA GLU A 3 -8.13 -32.52 -27.36
C GLU A 3 -9.06 -31.55 -26.63
N GLY A 4 -9.45 -31.93 -25.42
CA GLY A 4 -10.21 -31.08 -24.52
C GLY A 4 -9.32 -29.97 -23.97
N GLY A 5 -9.45 -28.78 -24.54
CA GLY A 5 -8.86 -27.56 -23.97
C GLY A 5 -9.48 -27.32 -22.60
N SER A 6 -8.69 -27.54 -21.54
CA SER A 6 -9.04 -27.15 -20.17
C SER A 6 -9.03 -25.63 -20.11
N THR A 7 -10.20 -25.03 -20.15
CA THR A 7 -10.39 -23.59 -19.83
C THR A 7 -10.11 -23.43 -18.34
N MET A 8 -8.90 -22.97 -17.99
CA MET A 8 -8.62 -22.53 -16.62
C MET A 8 -9.55 -21.35 -16.31
N VAL A 9 -10.51 -21.56 -15.43
CA VAL A 9 -11.30 -20.47 -14.83
C VAL A 9 -10.31 -19.67 -13.99
N PRO A 10 -10.15 -18.36 -14.23
CA PRO A 10 -9.29 -17.55 -13.37
C PRO A 10 -9.81 -17.65 -11.95
N MET A 11 -8.97 -18.11 -11.02
CA MET A 11 -9.32 -18.13 -9.61
C MET A 11 -9.44 -16.68 -9.14
N ALA A 12 -10.50 -16.38 -8.38
CA ALA A 12 -10.67 -15.06 -7.79
C ALA A 12 -9.51 -14.80 -6.83
N HIS A 13 -8.93 -13.60 -6.90
CA HIS A 13 -7.90 -13.17 -5.95
C HIS A 13 -8.44 -13.20 -4.51
N VAL A 14 -7.57 -13.52 -3.57
CA VAL A 14 -7.89 -13.55 -2.13
C VAL A 14 -7.13 -12.45 -1.42
N ILE A 15 -7.82 -11.69 -0.57
CA ILE A 15 -7.19 -10.68 0.28
C ILE A 15 -6.84 -11.30 1.64
N LYS A 16 -5.58 -11.12 2.06
CA LYS A 16 -5.11 -11.50 3.40
C LYS A 16 -4.38 -10.34 4.06
N ALA A 17 -4.49 -10.24 5.38
CA ALA A 17 -3.67 -9.29 6.14
C ALA A 17 -2.20 -9.71 6.13
N LEU A 18 -1.29 -8.75 6.20
CA LEU A 18 0.12 -9.00 6.50
C LEU A 18 0.25 -9.39 7.98
N THR A 19 0.68 -10.60 8.21
CA THR A 19 0.91 -11.22 9.53
C THR A 19 2.21 -12.01 9.49
N PRO A 20 2.73 -12.50 10.63
CA PRO A 20 3.87 -13.42 10.62
C PRO A 20 3.68 -14.63 9.67
N ASP A 21 2.44 -15.15 9.57
CA ASP A 21 2.12 -16.30 8.71
C ASP A 21 2.14 -15.96 7.20
N THR A 22 1.75 -14.75 6.84
CA THR A 22 1.71 -14.28 5.44
C THR A 22 2.98 -13.54 5.03
N PHE A 23 3.85 -13.17 5.99
CA PHE A 23 5.11 -12.48 5.74
C PHE A 23 6.02 -13.20 4.73
N PRO A 24 6.16 -14.54 4.75
CA PRO A 24 6.99 -15.23 3.74
C PRO A 24 6.53 -14.97 2.30
N ALA A 25 5.23 -14.93 2.03
CA ALA A 25 4.69 -14.65 0.70
C ALA A 25 4.92 -13.17 0.30
N TRP A 26 4.76 -12.24 1.24
CA TRP A 26 5.08 -10.83 1.05
C TRP A 26 6.59 -10.64 0.74
N LEU A 27 7.45 -11.31 1.51
CA LEU A 27 8.91 -11.25 1.31
C LEU A 27 9.31 -11.81 -0.05
N ALA A 28 8.75 -12.95 -0.45
CA ALA A 28 9.01 -13.54 -1.77
C ALA A 28 8.63 -12.58 -2.91
N LEU A 29 7.51 -11.86 -2.79
CA LEU A 29 7.13 -10.82 -3.74
C LEU A 29 8.11 -9.64 -3.73
N ALA A 30 8.53 -9.18 -2.55
CA ALA A 30 9.50 -8.09 -2.43
C ALA A 30 10.85 -8.48 -3.04
N ASP A 31 11.35 -9.68 -2.75
CA ASP A 31 12.64 -10.21 -3.23
C ASP A 31 12.62 -10.43 -4.74
N LYS A 32 11.52 -10.92 -5.33
CA LYS A 32 11.32 -11.02 -6.79
C LYS A 32 11.61 -9.68 -7.49
N HIS A 33 11.47 -8.57 -6.77
CA HIS A 33 11.66 -7.21 -7.26
C HIS A 33 12.82 -6.46 -6.56
N ASN A 34 13.85 -7.19 -6.13
CA ASN A 34 15.06 -6.66 -5.48
C ASN A 34 14.73 -5.75 -4.28
N GLY A 35 13.82 -6.19 -3.41
CA GLY A 35 13.39 -5.44 -2.22
C GLY A 35 12.54 -4.22 -2.52
N VAL A 36 12.09 -4.07 -3.78
CA VAL A 36 11.24 -2.95 -4.25
C VAL A 36 11.92 -1.59 -4.11
N TRP A 37 11.83 -0.74 -5.09
CA TRP A 37 12.31 0.67 -5.07
C TRP A 37 13.75 0.85 -4.51
N GLY A 38 14.67 -0.03 -4.93
CA GLY A 38 16.08 0.04 -4.49
C GLY A 38 16.31 -0.57 -3.10
N GLY A 39 15.55 -1.60 -2.73
CA GLY A 39 15.71 -2.30 -1.45
C GLY A 39 14.94 -1.64 -0.29
N CYS A 40 13.86 -0.92 -0.59
CA CYS A 40 13.06 -0.21 0.43
C CYS A 40 12.30 -1.17 1.36
N TYR A 41 11.85 -2.34 0.90
CA TYR A 41 10.98 -3.27 1.66
C TYR A 41 9.82 -2.56 2.38
N CYS A 42 9.27 -1.51 1.81
CA CYS A 42 8.27 -0.63 2.41
C CYS A 42 8.59 -0.18 3.85
N SER A 43 9.85 0.07 4.16
CA SER A 43 10.29 0.55 5.48
C SER A 43 10.26 2.08 5.62
N TYR A 44 10.32 2.81 4.50
CA TYR A 44 10.40 4.27 4.48
C TYR A 44 9.31 4.97 5.31
N PHE A 45 8.05 4.52 5.18
CA PHE A 45 6.94 5.15 5.88
C PHE A 45 6.89 4.83 7.38
N HIS A 46 7.59 3.79 7.82
CA HIS A 46 7.82 3.47 9.24
C HIS A 46 8.94 4.32 9.88
N GLY A 47 9.42 5.35 9.18
CA GLY A 47 10.46 6.23 9.70
C GLY A 47 11.89 5.72 9.47
N ASP A 48 12.06 4.63 8.72
CA ASP A 48 13.35 4.19 8.22
C ASP A 48 13.81 5.14 7.12
N THR A 49 14.62 6.11 7.50
CA THR A 49 15.25 7.03 6.55
C THR A 49 16.71 6.64 6.36
N ASP A 50 17.30 6.96 5.21
CA ASP A 50 18.70 6.64 4.90
C ASP A 50 19.69 7.15 5.97
N ALA A 51 19.30 8.16 6.76
CA ALA A 51 20.10 8.70 7.85
C ALA A 51 20.18 7.78 9.09
N THR A 52 19.28 6.82 9.23
CA THR A 52 19.23 5.87 10.35
C THR A 52 19.83 4.52 10.01
N VAL A 53 20.14 4.28 8.74
CA VAL A 53 20.66 3.01 8.23
C VAL A 53 22.17 2.95 8.48
N LYS A 54 22.60 2.04 9.34
CA LYS A 54 24.01 1.62 9.47
C LYS A 54 24.32 0.62 8.35
N ASP A 55 25.59 0.50 7.97
CA ASP A 55 26.05 -0.34 6.85
C ASP A 55 25.59 -1.82 6.89
N ASP A 56 25.24 -2.34 8.07
CA ASP A 56 24.74 -3.72 8.28
C ASP A 56 23.20 -3.81 8.45
N TYR A 57 22.45 -2.78 8.06
CA TYR A 57 21.02 -2.73 8.29
C TYR A 57 20.23 -3.47 7.19
N ASP A 58 19.63 -4.61 7.56
CA ASP A 58 18.76 -5.37 6.68
C ASP A 58 17.28 -4.91 6.83
N ARG A 59 16.78 -4.22 5.80
CA ARG A 59 15.40 -3.73 5.75
C ARG A 59 14.35 -4.85 5.75
N ALA A 60 14.67 -6.01 5.22
CA ALA A 60 13.78 -7.17 5.28
C ALA A 60 13.62 -7.65 6.73
N THR A 61 14.71 -7.75 7.47
CA THR A 61 14.71 -8.07 8.91
C THR A 61 14.00 -7.01 9.73
N PHE A 62 14.21 -5.72 9.43
CA PHE A 62 13.48 -4.63 10.06
C PHE A 62 11.96 -4.76 9.83
N LYS A 63 11.52 -4.97 8.59
CA LYS A 63 10.10 -5.12 8.27
C LYS A 63 9.50 -6.36 8.96
N ARG A 64 10.23 -7.48 8.99
CA ARG A 64 9.82 -8.68 9.72
C ARG A 64 9.53 -8.37 11.18
N ARG A 65 10.46 -7.70 11.86
CA ARG A 65 10.29 -7.30 13.27
C ARG A 65 9.03 -6.47 13.47
N LEU A 66 8.78 -5.47 12.62
CA LEU A 66 7.57 -4.64 12.71
C LEU A 66 6.28 -5.45 12.52
N VAL A 67 6.31 -6.47 11.67
CA VAL A 67 5.17 -7.39 11.49
C VAL A 67 4.96 -8.26 12.73
N GLU A 68 6.03 -8.80 13.30
CA GLU A 68 5.99 -9.61 14.54
C GLU A 68 5.53 -8.79 15.75
N GLU A 69 5.90 -7.52 15.81
CA GLU A 69 5.45 -6.55 16.82
C GLU A 69 4.01 -6.05 16.59
N GLY A 70 3.39 -6.38 15.45
CA GLY A 70 2.03 -5.96 15.11
C GLY A 70 1.90 -4.47 14.76
N VAL A 71 2.99 -3.81 14.33
CA VAL A 71 3.03 -2.38 13.97
C VAL A 71 3.22 -2.13 12.47
N ALA A 72 3.31 -3.17 11.66
CA ALA A 72 3.32 -3.08 10.21
C ALA A 72 2.12 -3.82 9.60
N HIS A 73 1.25 -3.08 8.93
CA HIS A 73 0.02 -3.60 8.34
C HIS A 73 0.00 -3.41 6.82
N ALA A 74 -0.48 -4.43 6.12
CA ALA A 74 -0.80 -4.33 4.70
C ALA A 74 -1.93 -5.29 4.34
N ALA A 75 -2.71 -4.93 3.33
CA ALA A 75 -3.59 -5.86 2.63
C ALA A 75 -2.77 -6.50 1.49
N LEU A 76 -2.68 -7.81 1.48
CA LEU A 76 -2.00 -8.59 0.44
C LEU A 76 -3.04 -9.17 -0.51
N VAL A 77 -2.83 -9.04 -1.80
CA VAL A 77 -3.62 -9.71 -2.84
C VAL A 77 -2.90 -10.98 -3.24
N PHE A 78 -3.60 -12.10 -3.16
CA PHE A 78 -3.09 -13.42 -3.51
C PHE A 78 -3.72 -13.94 -4.78
N ASP A 79 -2.91 -14.48 -5.67
CA ASP A 79 -3.31 -15.39 -6.75
C ASP A 79 -2.79 -16.79 -6.38
N GLY A 80 -3.71 -17.68 -6.01
CA GLY A 80 -3.39 -18.95 -5.39
C GLY A 80 -2.60 -18.77 -4.09
N GLU A 81 -1.37 -19.27 -4.04
CA GLU A 81 -0.49 -19.18 -2.87
C GLU A 81 0.48 -18.00 -2.92
N HIS A 82 0.51 -17.26 -4.03
CA HIS A 82 1.47 -16.18 -4.26
C HIS A 82 0.87 -14.81 -3.98
N ALA A 83 1.53 -14.01 -3.15
CA ALA A 83 1.21 -12.60 -3.05
C ALA A 83 1.63 -11.90 -4.35
N ILE A 84 0.72 -11.12 -4.95
CA ILE A 84 0.94 -10.40 -6.22
C ILE A 84 0.86 -8.88 -6.07
N ALA A 85 0.35 -8.40 -4.94
CA ALA A 85 0.32 -6.97 -4.61
C ALA A 85 0.14 -6.75 -3.12
N TRP A 86 0.43 -5.53 -2.69
CA TRP A 86 0.05 -5.05 -1.36
C TRP A 86 -0.37 -3.58 -1.35
N CYS A 87 -1.15 -3.23 -0.33
CA CYS A 87 -1.45 -1.87 0.08
C CYS A 87 -1.11 -1.72 1.56
N GLU A 88 -0.11 -0.89 1.88
CA GLU A 88 0.33 -0.60 3.24
C GLU A 88 -0.60 0.43 3.88
N TYR A 89 -1.04 0.16 5.09
CA TYR A 89 -1.85 1.04 5.92
C TYR A 89 -1.43 0.94 7.39
N GLY A 90 -1.81 1.90 8.19
CA GLY A 90 -1.50 1.92 9.62
C GLY A 90 -1.93 3.23 10.27
N SER A 91 -1.67 3.35 11.56
CA SER A 91 -1.87 4.61 12.30
C SER A 91 -0.78 5.64 11.95
N PRO A 92 -0.99 6.93 12.25
CA PRO A 92 0.05 7.94 12.13
C PRO A 92 1.32 7.68 12.95
N ALA A 93 1.20 6.93 14.05
CA ALA A 93 2.33 6.56 14.90
C ALA A 93 3.17 5.45 14.27
N GLU A 94 2.52 4.48 13.62
CA GLU A 94 3.16 3.37 12.92
C GLU A 94 3.79 3.80 11.58
N LEU A 95 3.16 4.77 10.92
CA LEU A 95 3.60 5.30 9.62
C LEU A 95 3.91 6.81 9.73
N PRO A 96 4.93 7.22 10.49
CA PRO A 96 5.26 8.63 10.68
C PRO A 96 5.79 9.30 9.41
N GLY A 97 6.39 8.53 8.50
CA GLY A 97 6.98 9.04 7.27
C GLY A 97 5.91 9.41 6.24
N ILE A 98 5.84 10.68 5.84
CA ILE A 98 5.05 11.13 4.68
C ILE A 98 5.83 12.20 3.91
N TYR A 99 5.60 12.26 2.59
CA TYR A 99 6.18 13.32 1.77
C TYR A 99 5.55 14.67 2.11
N HIS A 100 6.34 15.73 2.09
CA HIS A 100 5.89 17.09 2.39
C HIS A 100 5.25 17.22 3.79
N ARG A 101 5.78 16.49 4.77
CA ARG A 101 5.30 16.43 6.16
C ARG A 101 4.96 17.80 6.75
N LYS A 102 5.88 18.77 6.65
CA LYS A 102 5.65 20.12 7.20
C LYS A 102 4.42 20.81 6.59
N GLN A 103 4.22 20.63 5.27
CA GLN A 103 3.08 21.21 4.58
C GLN A 103 1.78 20.49 4.93
N TYR A 104 1.84 19.17 5.11
CA TYR A 104 0.71 18.39 5.58
C TYR A 104 0.29 18.81 6.98
N ASP A 105 1.23 18.88 7.94
CA ASP A 105 0.96 19.22 9.32
C ASP A 105 0.41 20.65 9.47
N ALA A 106 0.91 21.61 8.69
CA ALA A 106 0.43 23.00 8.70
C ALA A 106 -1.04 23.16 8.25
N GLY A 107 -1.54 22.25 7.41
CA GLY A 107 -2.93 22.27 6.94
C GLY A 107 -3.81 21.19 7.58
N GLU A 108 -3.29 20.44 8.56
CA GLU A 108 -4.04 19.36 9.19
C GLU A 108 -4.94 19.91 10.31
N THR A 109 -6.26 19.79 10.10
CA THR A 109 -7.27 20.24 11.07
C THR A 109 -8.08 19.10 11.69
N ARG A 110 -7.96 17.89 11.11
CA ARG A 110 -8.68 16.68 11.53
C ARG A 110 -7.76 15.47 11.48
N PRO A 111 -6.98 15.16 12.54
CA PRO A 111 -6.13 13.98 12.57
C PRO A 111 -6.93 12.71 12.30
N ALA A 112 -6.51 11.94 11.28
CA ALA A 112 -7.13 10.68 10.93
C ALA A 112 -6.44 9.54 11.69
N PRO A 113 -7.19 8.56 12.24
CA PRO A 113 -6.60 7.39 12.91
C PRO A 113 -5.84 6.48 11.95
N TRP A 114 -6.14 6.53 10.66
CA TRP A 114 -5.55 5.65 9.65
C TRP A 114 -4.87 6.42 8.50
N ARG A 115 -3.79 5.84 7.99
CA ARG A 115 -3.07 6.26 6.78
C ARG A 115 -2.96 5.11 5.80
N ILE A 116 -3.04 5.42 4.50
CA ILE A 116 -2.62 4.53 3.41
C ILE A 116 -1.41 5.19 2.76
N THR A 117 -0.30 4.45 2.65
CA THR A 117 0.99 5.01 2.25
C THR A 117 1.58 4.38 1.00
N CYS A 118 1.74 3.07 0.95
CA CYS A 118 2.50 2.41 -0.10
C CYS A 118 1.71 1.30 -0.80
N PHE A 119 1.85 1.26 -2.13
CA PHE A 119 1.35 0.17 -2.97
C PHE A 119 2.51 -0.47 -3.71
N PHE A 120 2.40 -1.75 -3.89
CA PHE A 120 3.19 -2.45 -4.86
C PHE A 120 2.33 -3.48 -5.60
N VAL A 121 2.57 -3.63 -6.90
CA VAL A 121 1.95 -4.66 -7.73
C VAL A 121 3.06 -5.34 -8.52
N ASP A 122 3.08 -6.67 -8.48
CA ASP A 122 3.95 -7.49 -9.31
C ASP A 122 3.85 -7.01 -10.77
N ARG A 123 5.00 -6.84 -11.42
CA ARG A 123 5.07 -6.34 -12.80
C ARG A 123 4.21 -7.16 -13.77
N ASP A 124 4.08 -8.47 -13.51
CA ASP A 124 3.36 -9.40 -14.36
C ASP A 124 1.83 -9.25 -14.21
N HIS A 125 1.36 -8.60 -13.11
CA HIS A 125 -0.05 -8.37 -12.77
C HIS A 125 -0.46 -6.90 -12.87
N ARG A 126 0.38 -6.03 -13.45
CA ARG A 126 0.05 -4.60 -13.59
C ARG A 126 -1.03 -4.37 -14.66
N ARG A 127 -1.81 -3.31 -14.48
CA ARG A 127 -2.90 -2.87 -15.38
C ARG A 127 -4.10 -3.82 -15.42
N SER A 128 -4.23 -4.72 -14.47
CA SER A 128 -5.36 -5.66 -14.32
C SER A 128 -6.33 -5.29 -13.19
N GLY A 129 -6.15 -4.13 -12.54
CA GLY A 129 -7.01 -3.69 -11.43
C GLY A 129 -6.51 -4.08 -10.05
N VAL A 130 -5.48 -4.91 -9.91
CA VAL A 130 -4.97 -5.47 -8.65
C VAL A 130 -4.59 -4.40 -7.61
N ALA A 131 -4.07 -3.23 -8.04
CA ALA A 131 -3.81 -2.12 -7.10
C ALA A 131 -5.09 -1.61 -6.43
N ARG A 132 -6.22 -1.63 -7.15
CA ARG A 132 -7.53 -1.27 -6.60
C ARG A 132 -8.03 -2.34 -5.63
N GLU A 133 -7.86 -3.60 -5.94
CA GLU A 133 -8.20 -4.71 -5.04
C GLU A 133 -7.40 -4.64 -3.73
N ALA A 134 -6.11 -4.30 -3.81
CA ALA A 134 -5.28 -4.08 -2.63
C ALA A 134 -5.79 -2.90 -1.77
N LEU A 135 -6.25 -1.80 -2.40
CA LEU A 135 -6.86 -0.67 -1.69
C LEU A 135 -8.18 -1.08 -1.02
N ASP A 136 -9.06 -1.74 -1.75
CA ASP A 136 -10.34 -2.20 -1.21
C ASP A 136 -10.12 -3.19 -0.04
N GLY A 137 -9.11 -4.06 -0.16
CA GLY A 137 -8.67 -4.95 0.91
C GLY A 137 -8.17 -4.21 2.15
N ALA A 138 -7.38 -3.15 1.98
CA ALA A 138 -6.92 -2.33 3.10
C ALA A 138 -8.10 -1.64 3.81
N LEU A 139 -9.06 -1.11 3.05
CA LEU A 139 -10.28 -0.50 3.63
C LEU A 139 -11.12 -1.53 4.39
N ALA A 140 -11.24 -2.76 3.88
CA ALA A 140 -11.95 -3.84 4.56
C ALA A 140 -11.26 -4.24 5.87
N LEU A 141 -9.93 -4.33 5.90
CA LEU A 141 -9.18 -4.62 7.12
C LEU A 141 -9.27 -3.48 8.14
N ILE A 142 -9.28 -2.22 7.69
CA ILE A 142 -9.54 -1.05 8.54
C ILE A 142 -10.97 -1.12 9.11
N ALA A 143 -11.97 -1.51 8.33
CA ALA A 143 -13.33 -1.70 8.83
C ALA A 143 -13.40 -2.77 9.93
N GLN A 144 -12.71 -3.90 9.76
CA GLN A 144 -12.59 -4.95 10.77
C GLN A 144 -11.90 -4.47 12.06
N ALA A 145 -10.96 -3.53 11.93
CA ALA A 145 -10.27 -2.90 13.07
C ALA A 145 -11.08 -1.75 13.71
N GLY A 146 -12.36 -1.61 13.40
CA GLY A 146 -13.25 -0.61 13.98
C GLY A 146 -13.52 0.61 13.11
N GLY A 147 -12.97 0.66 11.91
CA GLY A 147 -13.20 1.75 10.96
C GLY A 147 -12.56 3.07 11.38
N GLY A 148 -13.09 4.17 10.87
CA GLY A 148 -12.63 5.52 11.15
C GLY A 148 -12.24 6.30 9.91
N GLU A 149 -11.71 7.51 10.11
CA GLU A 149 -11.23 8.34 9.01
C GLU A 149 -9.88 7.84 8.51
N VAL A 150 -9.74 7.73 7.19
CA VAL A 150 -8.53 7.28 6.49
C VAL A 150 -8.00 8.43 5.64
N VAL A 151 -6.74 8.79 5.79
CA VAL A 151 -6.05 9.77 4.95
C VAL A 151 -5.04 9.07 4.03
N SER A 152 -4.91 9.57 2.82
CA SER A 152 -3.91 9.10 1.85
C SER A 152 -3.28 10.26 1.09
N PHE A 153 -2.13 9.99 0.44
CA PHE A 153 -1.30 11.00 -0.21
C PHE A 153 -0.96 10.63 -1.68
N PRO A 154 -1.97 10.32 -2.51
CA PRO A 154 -1.73 9.87 -3.87
C PRO A 154 -1.14 10.98 -4.76
N ASN A 155 -0.57 10.53 -5.89
CA ASN A 155 -0.09 11.44 -6.92
C ASN A 155 -1.23 11.92 -7.79
N GLU A 156 -1.25 13.22 -8.08
CA GLU A 156 -2.01 13.78 -9.17
C GLU A 156 -1.14 13.77 -10.43
N LEU A 157 -1.61 13.07 -11.45
CA LEU A 157 -0.90 12.96 -12.71
C LEU A 157 -1.44 14.00 -13.70
N PRO A 158 -0.58 14.78 -14.34
CA PRO A 158 -0.99 15.63 -15.46
C PRO A 158 -1.61 14.76 -16.56
N GLU A 159 -2.67 15.27 -17.19
CA GLU A 159 -3.36 14.59 -18.27
C GLU A 159 -2.40 14.20 -19.40
N GLY A 160 -2.50 12.95 -19.89
CA GLY A 160 -1.67 12.41 -20.97
C GLY A 160 -0.22 12.08 -20.60
N LYS A 161 0.26 12.36 -19.39
CA LYS A 161 1.63 12.00 -19.00
C LYS A 161 1.73 10.57 -18.46
N ARG A 162 2.66 9.81 -19.03
CA ARG A 162 3.10 8.52 -18.48
C ARG A 162 4.12 8.77 -17.37
N THR A 163 3.96 8.06 -16.26
CA THR A 163 4.84 8.14 -15.10
C THR A 163 5.37 6.75 -14.76
N SER A 164 6.60 6.68 -14.23
CA SER A 164 7.19 5.41 -13.80
C SER A 164 6.39 4.78 -12.65
N SER A 165 6.39 3.45 -12.59
CA SER A 165 5.72 2.73 -11.51
C SER A 165 6.31 3.06 -10.13
N SER A 166 7.62 3.39 -10.06
CA SER A 166 8.26 3.82 -8.81
C SER A 166 7.71 5.14 -8.27
N PHE A 167 7.27 6.04 -9.14
CA PHE A 167 6.63 7.27 -8.72
C PHE A 167 5.19 7.04 -8.20
N LEU A 168 4.56 5.94 -8.64
CA LEU A 168 3.16 5.63 -8.34
C LEU A 168 2.96 4.79 -7.07
N HIS A 169 3.98 4.60 -6.25
CA HIS A 169 3.88 3.79 -5.03
C HIS A 169 2.86 4.32 -3.99
N ASN A 170 2.45 5.58 -4.06
CA ASN A 170 1.34 6.11 -3.26
C ASN A 170 -0.03 6.03 -3.98
N GLY A 171 -0.11 5.39 -5.13
CA GLY A 171 -1.31 5.39 -5.97
C GLY A 171 -1.55 6.70 -6.72
N THR A 172 -2.68 6.80 -7.39
CA THR A 172 -3.10 7.99 -8.13
C THR A 172 -4.39 8.57 -7.56
N ARG A 173 -4.58 9.89 -7.65
CA ARG A 173 -5.81 10.57 -7.27
C ARG A 173 -7.04 9.88 -7.87
N ALA A 174 -7.03 9.60 -9.18
CA ALA A 174 -8.16 8.96 -9.87
C ALA A 174 -8.50 7.56 -9.32
N MET A 175 -7.51 6.77 -8.85
CA MET A 175 -7.75 5.48 -8.22
C MET A 175 -8.49 5.65 -6.88
N PHE A 176 -8.07 6.62 -6.08
CA PHE A 176 -8.68 6.92 -4.78
C PHE A 176 -10.09 7.53 -4.94
N GLU A 177 -10.31 8.44 -5.90
CA GLU A 177 -11.64 8.97 -6.21
C GLU A 177 -12.63 7.85 -6.58
N LYS A 178 -12.19 6.88 -7.42
CA LYS A 178 -13.00 5.69 -7.74
C LYS A 178 -13.25 4.78 -6.52
N ALA A 179 -12.43 4.86 -5.49
CA ALA A 179 -12.62 4.15 -4.22
C ALA A 179 -13.51 4.92 -3.24
N GLY A 180 -14.00 6.11 -3.62
CA GLY A 180 -14.88 6.93 -2.79
C GLY A 180 -14.16 7.95 -1.91
N PHE A 181 -12.84 8.09 -2.05
CA PHE A 181 -12.12 9.16 -1.36
C PHE A 181 -12.47 10.53 -1.94
N THR A 182 -12.55 11.52 -1.08
CA THR A 182 -12.72 12.93 -1.45
C THR A 182 -11.38 13.64 -1.43
N PHE A 183 -11.14 14.48 -2.44
CA PHE A 183 -10.01 15.38 -2.47
C PHE A 183 -10.17 16.46 -1.42
N GLU A 184 -9.11 16.75 -0.67
CA GLU A 184 -9.09 17.81 0.32
C GLU A 184 -8.21 18.99 -0.14
N ARG A 185 -6.94 18.74 -0.41
CA ARG A 185 -5.99 19.78 -0.82
C ARG A 185 -4.75 19.19 -1.51
N HIS A 186 -3.96 20.06 -2.14
CA HIS A 186 -2.64 19.70 -2.63
C HIS A 186 -1.58 19.83 -1.55
N ILE A 187 -0.54 18.98 -1.64
CA ILE A 187 0.73 19.11 -0.91
C ILE A 187 1.90 18.89 -1.87
N GLY A 188 2.92 19.74 -1.81
CA GLY A 188 3.99 19.75 -2.80
C GLY A 188 3.47 20.06 -4.20
N LYS A 189 4.17 19.52 -5.23
CA LYS A 189 3.87 19.80 -6.63
C LYS A 189 2.93 18.79 -7.29
N SER A 190 2.86 17.57 -6.74
CA SER A 190 2.19 16.44 -7.42
C SER A 190 1.44 15.51 -6.45
N LYS A 191 1.37 15.86 -5.19
CA LYS A 191 0.68 15.07 -4.17
C LYS A 191 -0.61 15.75 -3.74
N THR A 192 -1.58 14.93 -3.37
CA THR A 192 -2.87 15.38 -2.83
C THR A 192 -3.09 14.77 -1.46
N VAL A 193 -3.90 15.42 -0.64
CA VAL A 193 -4.49 14.83 0.57
C VAL A 193 -5.90 14.40 0.18
N MET A 194 -6.20 13.13 0.41
CA MET A 194 -7.52 12.56 0.16
C MET A 194 -8.02 11.82 1.38
N ARG A 195 -9.33 11.81 1.59
CA ARG A 195 -9.95 11.21 2.78
C ARG A 195 -11.19 10.38 2.44
N ILE A 196 -11.42 9.39 3.28
CA ILE A 196 -12.68 8.62 3.33
C ILE A 196 -12.97 8.27 4.78
N THR A 197 -14.25 8.16 5.14
CA THR A 197 -14.66 7.56 6.41
C THR A 197 -15.09 6.12 6.15
N VAL A 198 -14.47 5.18 6.82
CA VAL A 198 -14.77 3.74 6.76
C VAL A 198 -15.62 3.38 7.95
N ALA A 199 -16.81 2.81 7.71
CA ALA A 199 -17.66 2.28 8.77
C ALA A 199 -17.01 1.02 9.38
N PRO A 200 -17.21 0.74 10.68
CA PRO A 200 -16.84 -0.55 11.25
C PRO A 200 -17.52 -1.69 10.49
N ALA A 201 -16.83 -2.82 10.37
CA ALA A 201 -17.45 -4.04 9.88
C ALA A 201 -18.57 -4.50 10.85
N ALA A 202 -19.66 -5.01 10.30
CA ALA A 202 -20.79 -5.52 11.07
C ALA A 202 -20.43 -6.82 11.81
#